data_ed288645acc0ef2380593fa96f7a4616
#
_entry.id   ed288645acc0ef2380593fa96f7a4616
#
_cell.length_a   1.000
_cell.length_b   1.000
_cell.length_c   1.000
_cell.angle_alpha   90.00
_cell.angle_beta   90.00
_cell.angle_gamma   90.00
#
_symmetry.space_group_name_H-M   'P 1'
#
loop_
_entity.id
_entity.type
_entity.pdbx_description
1 polymer ?
#
loop_
_entity_poly.entity_id
_entity_poly.type
_entity_poly.pdbx_seq_one_letter_code
_entity_poly.pdbx_strand_id
1 'polypeptide(L)'
;YIGITCTTVTEKIANRYNIPKGVYIKQVTMDSPAFVSGLQSGDVIVAVNNTDVSNVSAYNKQLMQQKPEDTCNLKVKRKGSNGYTEITCQVKIGVMN
;
A
#
# COMPACT_ATOMS: atom_id res chain seq x y z
N TYR A 1 -9.13 4.83 6.68
CA TYR A 1 -8.37 3.92 7.57
C TYR A 1 -8.32 2.52 6.99
N ILE A 2 -7.14 1.98 6.81
CA ILE A 2 -6.99 0.57 6.40
C ILE A 2 -6.08 -0.23 7.33
N GLY A 3 -5.38 0.42 8.26
CA GLY A 3 -4.61 -0.26 9.30
C GLY A 3 -3.19 -0.64 8.92
N ILE A 4 -2.45 0.27 8.29
CA ILE A 4 -1.03 0.03 7.97
C ILE A 4 -0.16 1.16 8.54
N THR A 5 1.09 0.81 8.80
CA THR A 5 2.17 1.76 9.02
C THR A 5 3.06 1.73 7.80
N CYS A 6 3.33 2.86 7.20
CA CYS A 6 4.04 2.91 5.92
C CYS A 6 5.01 4.08 5.85
N THR A 7 5.90 4.02 4.86
CA THR A 7 6.89 5.05 4.60
C THR A 7 7.14 5.15 3.09
N THR A 8 7.66 6.29 2.66
CA THR A 8 7.98 6.52 1.24
C THR A 8 9.29 5.81 0.87
N VAL A 9 9.27 5.09 -0.25
CA VAL A 9 10.49 4.59 -0.89
C VAL A 9 10.95 5.69 -1.85
N THR A 10 11.94 6.47 -1.44
CA THR A 10 12.50 7.53 -2.28
C THR A 10 13.30 6.91 -3.42
N GLU A 11 13.63 7.73 -4.45
CA GLU A 11 14.45 7.27 -5.55
C GLU A 11 15.81 6.77 -5.07
N LYS A 12 16.42 7.46 -4.11
CA LYS A 12 17.69 7.06 -3.52
C LYS A 12 17.60 5.68 -2.86
N ILE A 13 16.55 5.45 -2.07
CA ILE A 13 16.34 4.17 -1.39
C ILE A 13 16.02 3.08 -2.41
N ALA A 14 15.19 3.38 -3.40
CA ALA A 14 14.84 2.43 -4.45
C ALA A 14 16.08 1.93 -5.17
N ASN A 15 16.97 2.85 -5.54
CA ASN A 15 18.20 2.50 -6.23
C ASN A 15 19.18 1.73 -5.34
N ARG A 16 19.29 2.13 -4.07
CA ARG A 16 20.24 1.52 -3.14
C ARG A 16 19.88 0.09 -2.79
N TYR A 17 18.59 -0.18 -2.56
CA TYR A 17 18.12 -1.49 -2.07
C TYR A 17 17.38 -2.29 -3.13
N ASN A 18 17.31 -1.78 -4.34
CA ASN A 18 16.60 -2.43 -5.45
C ASN A 18 15.13 -2.73 -5.10
N ILE A 19 14.45 -1.72 -4.57
CA ILE A 19 13.04 -1.76 -4.17
C ILE A 19 12.25 -0.87 -5.11
N PRO A 20 11.02 -1.25 -5.54
CA PRO A 20 10.20 -0.34 -6.34
C PRO A 20 9.90 0.96 -5.59
N LYS A 21 9.79 2.06 -6.32
CA LYS A 21 9.35 3.33 -5.74
C LYS A 21 7.88 3.23 -5.37
N GLY A 22 7.52 3.84 -4.25
CA GLY A 22 6.13 3.83 -3.80
C GLY A 22 6.03 3.93 -2.29
N VAL A 23 4.99 3.31 -1.76
CA VAL A 23 4.67 3.36 -0.33
C VAL A 23 4.95 1.99 0.29
N TYR A 24 6.02 1.90 1.05
CA TYR A 24 6.46 0.65 1.69
C TYR A 24 5.64 0.40 2.95
N ILE A 25 5.03 -0.78 3.04
CA ILE A 25 4.26 -1.18 4.23
C ILE A 25 5.23 -1.75 5.25
N LYS A 26 5.36 -1.06 6.37
CA LYS A 26 6.21 -1.48 7.49
C LYS A 26 5.51 -2.50 8.37
N GLN A 27 4.21 -2.30 8.60
CA GLN A 27 3.43 -3.13 9.50
C GLN A 27 1.96 -3.10 9.10
N VAL A 28 1.29 -4.24 9.23
CA VAL A 28 -0.15 -4.36 9.02
C VAL A 28 -0.79 -4.70 10.37
N THR A 29 -1.77 -3.90 10.78
CA THR A 29 -2.49 -4.12 12.03
C THR A 29 -3.35 -5.38 11.89
N MET A 30 -3.25 -6.27 12.89
CA MET A 30 -4.04 -7.50 12.90
C MET A 30 -5.54 -7.17 12.87
N ASP A 31 -6.29 -7.95 12.08
CA ASP A 31 -7.74 -7.82 11.91
C ASP A 31 -8.19 -6.49 11.31
N SER A 32 -7.28 -5.68 10.78
CA SER A 32 -7.63 -4.46 10.06
C SER A 32 -8.13 -4.76 8.64
N PRO A 33 -8.75 -3.79 7.96
CA PRO A 33 -9.11 -3.97 6.55
C PRO A 33 -7.94 -4.40 5.67
N ALA A 34 -6.74 -3.85 5.90
CA ALA A 34 -5.55 -4.24 5.16
C ALA A 34 -5.19 -5.71 5.41
N PHE A 35 -5.23 -6.13 6.66
CA PHE A 35 -4.94 -7.51 7.03
C PHE A 35 -5.91 -8.48 6.33
N VAL A 36 -7.20 -8.18 6.40
CA VAL A 36 -8.25 -9.02 5.81
C VAL A 36 -8.10 -9.11 4.29
N SER A 37 -7.64 -8.04 3.65
CA SER A 37 -7.46 -8.00 2.19
C SER A 37 -6.24 -8.76 1.70
N GLY A 38 -5.35 -9.16 2.61
CA GLY A 38 -4.15 -9.88 2.24
C GLY A 38 -2.91 -9.02 2.05
N LEU A 39 -2.94 -7.73 2.42
CA LEU A 39 -1.74 -6.91 2.41
C LEU A 39 -0.75 -7.42 3.45
N GLN A 40 0.53 -7.33 3.14
CA GLN A 40 1.60 -7.85 3.98
C GLN A 40 2.68 -6.79 4.20
N SER A 41 3.34 -6.90 5.36
CA SER A 41 4.54 -6.12 5.61
C SER A 41 5.57 -6.42 4.52
N GLY A 42 6.21 -5.38 3.99
CA GLY A 42 7.16 -5.51 2.88
C GLY A 42 6.55 -5.24 1.51
N ASP A 43 5.23 -5.21 1.39
CA ASP A 43 4.58 -4.81 0.14
C ASP A 43 4.85 -3.32 -0.12
N VAL A 44 4.93 -2.95 -1.40
CA VAL A 44 5.08 -1.55 -1.83
C VAL A 44 3.85 -1.15 -2.61
N ILE A 45 3.05 -0.23 -2.07
CA ILE A 45 1.87 0.28 -2.76
C ILE A 45 2.31 1.22 -3.87
N VAL A 46 1.86 0.97 -5.09
CA VAL A 46 2.24 1.76 -6.27
C VAL A 46 1.04 2.46 -6.92
N ALA A 47 -0.17 2.07 -6.60
CA ALA A 47 -1.37 2.72 -7.13
C ALA A 47 -2.57 2.52 -6.21
N VAL A 48 -3.48 3.50 -6.22
CA VAL A 48 -4.76 3.46 -5.50
C VAL A 48 -5.85 3.71 -6.54
N ASN A 49 -6.73 2.75 -6.77
CA ASN A 49 -7.81 2.84 -7.77
C ASN A 49 -7.31 3.35 -9.12
N ASN A 50 -6.23 2.76 -9.63
CA ASN A 50 -5.61 3.10 -10.91
C ASN A 50 -4.91 4.46 -10.96
N THR A 51 -4.79 5.16 -9.84
CA THR A 51 -4.00 6.38 -9.74
C THR A 51 -2.66 6.04 -9.12
N ASP A 52 -1.56 6.27 -9.86
CA ASP A 52 -0.22 5.97 -9.37
C ASP A 52 0.12 6.83 -8.16
N VAL A 53 0.74 6.22 -7.17
CA VAL A 53 1.24 6.92 -5.99
C VAL A 53 2.71 6.57 -5.80
N SER A 54 3.56 7.58 -5.60
CA SER A 54 4.99 7.38 -5.45
C SER A 54 5.50 7.75 -4.05
N ASN A 55 4.62 8.24 -3.19
CA ASN A 55 4.98 8.61 -1.82
C ASN A 55 3.76 8.56 -0.91
N VAL A 56 4.02 8.67 0.40
CA VAL A 56 2.96 8.59 1.41
C VAL A 56 1.95 9.73 1.27
N SER A 57 2.42 10.94 0.91
CA SER A 57 1.52 12.08 0.75
C SER A 57 0.50 11.85 -0.37
N ALA A 58 0.95 11.34 -1.52
CA ALA A 58 0.06 11.04 -2.64
C ALA A 58 -0.90 9.90 -2.28
N TYR A 59 -0.40 8.88 -1.60
CA TYR A 59 -1.21 7.77 -1.12
C TYR A 59 -2.31 8.24 -0.17
N ASN A 60 -1.95 9.05 0.83
CA ASN A 60 -2.92 9.58 1.79
C ASN A 60 -3.98 10.43 1.10
N LYS A 61 -3.58 11.26 0.13
CA LYS A 61 -4.52 12.09 -0.63
C LYS A 61 -5.55 11.24 -1.36
N GLN A 62 -5.12 10.16 -2.01
CA GLN A 62 -6.04 9.26 -2.70
C GLN A 62 -6.94 8.51 -1.71
N LEU A 63 -6.37 8.06 -0.60
CA LEU A 63 -7.15 7.34 0.41
C LEU A 63 -8.22 8.23 1.05
N MET A 64 -7.92 9.51 1.27
CA MET A 64 -8.86 10.47 1.86
C MET A 64 -10.05 10.77 0.95
N GLN A 65 -9.95 10.49 -0.35
CA GLN A 65 -11.06 10.64 -1.27
C GLN A 65 -12.07 9.49 -1.18
N GLN A 66 -11.69 8.42 -0.47
CA GLN A 66 -12.56 7.27 -0.28
C GLN A 66 -13.46 7.49 0.94
N LYS A 67 -14.68 6.99 0.85
CA LYS A 67 -15.62 7.04 1.97
C LYS A 67 -15.53 5.75 2.79
N PRO A 68 -15.88 5.80 4.09
CA PRO A 68 -16.00 4.56 4.87
C PRO A 68 -16.92 3.57 4.14
N GLU A 69 -16.55 2.30 4.17
CA GLU A 69 -17.25 1.18 3.52
C GLU A 69 -17.01 1.08 2.01
N ASP A 70 -16.36 2.08 1.36
CA ASP A 70 -15.96 1.95 -0.04
C ASP A 70 -14.90 0.87 -0.18
N THR A 71 -14.90 0.18 -1.33
CA THR A 71 -13.84 -0.75 -1.68
C THR A 71 -12.80 -0.02 -2.52
N CYS A 72 -11.55 -0.15 -2.13
CA CYS A 72 -10.42 0.49 -2.79
C CYS A 72 -9.49 -0.58 -3.33
N ASN A 73 -9.10 -0.47 -4.60
CA ASN A 73 -8.14 -1.41 -5.21
C ASN A 73 -6.74 -0.85 -5.01
N LEU A 74 -5.92 -1.58 -4.26
CA LEU A 74 -4.52 -1.21 -4.05
C LEU A 74 -3.63 -2.12 -4.89
N LYS A 75 -2.87 -1.51 -5.79
CA LYS A 75 -1.87 -2.24 -6.56
C LYS A 75 -0.56 -2.17 -5.78
N VAL A 76 -0.02 -3.34 -5.48
CA VAL A 76 1.23 -3.44 -4.70
C VAL A 76 2.25 -4.28 -5.46
N LYS A 77 3.52 -4.04 -5.16
CA LYS A 77 4.63 -4.90 -5.59
C LYS A 77 5.05 -5.74 -4.39
N ARG A 78 5.03 -7.05 -4.56
CA ARG A 78 5.39 -8.00 -3.49
C ARG A 78 6.67 -8.73 -3.83
N LYS A 79 7.60 -8.77 -2.89
CA LYS A 79 8.87 -9.44 -3.09
C LYS A 79 8.69 -10.96 -3.06
N GLY A 80 9.19 -11.63 -4.09
CA GLY A 80 9.25 -13.07 -4.18
C GLY A 80 10.68 -13.54 -4.41
N SER A 81 10.84 -14.83 -4.70
CA SER A 81 12.16 -15.42 -4.93
C SER A 81 12.85 -14.87 -6.18
N ASN A 82 12.07 -14.45 -7.18
CA ASN A 82 12.60 -13.97 -8.46
C ASN A 82 12.35 -12.46 -8.67
N GLY A 83 12.24 -11.71 -7.58
CA GLY A 83 12.01 -10.27 -7.65
C GLY A 83 10.60 -9.89 -7.24
N TYR A 84 10.15 -8.71 -7.68
CA TYR A 84 8.85 -8.18 -7.27
C TYR A 84 7.77 -8.57 -8.27
N THR A 85 6.60 -8.96 -7.74
CA THR A 85 5.41 -9.31 -8.53
C THR A 85 4.30 -8.32 -8.21
N GLU A 86 3.57 -7.88 -9.23
CA GLU A 86 2.45 -6.95 -9.04
C GLU A 86 1.20 -7.74 -8.62
N ILE A 87 0.56 -7.27 -7.54
CA ILE A 87 -0.63 -7.88 -6.98
C ILE A 87 -1.65 -6.76 -6.72
N THR A 88 -2.94 -7.04 -6.98
CA THR A 88 -4.01 -6.11 -6.65
C THR A 88 -4.79 -6.66 -5.46
N CYS A 89 -4.91 -5.85 -4.40
CA CYS A 89 -5.70 -6.18 -3.22
C CYS A 89 -6.91 -5.26 -3.14
N GLN A 90 -8.07 -5.84 -2.92
CA GLN A 90 -9.31 -5.08 -2.69
C GLN A 90 -9.46 -4.86 -1.19
N VAL A 91 -9.41 -3.60 -0.78
CA VAL A 91 -9.45 -3.22 0.63
C VAL A 91 -10.71 -2.44 0.90
N LYS A 92 -11.51 -2.89 1.87
CA LYS A 92 -12.69 -2.14 2.32
C LYS A 92 -12.22 -1.09 3.30
N ILE A 93 -12.57 0.18 3.03
CA ILE A 93 -12.13 1.29 3.88
C ILE A 93 -12.87 1.21 5.21
N GLY A 94 -12.13 1.15 6.30
CA GLY A 94 -12.70 1.10 7.63
C GLY A 94 -12.80 2.48 8.26
N VAL A 95 -13.50 2.52 9.39
CA VAL A 95 -13.62 3.71 10.22
C VAL A 95 -12.70 3.53 11.43
N MET A 96 -11.87 4.54 11.69
CA MET A 96 -11.03 4.54 12.89
C MET A 96 -11.86 5.00 14.07
N ASN A 97 -12.03 4.13 15.05
CA ASN A 97 -12.75 4.43 16.28
C ASN A 97 -11.79 4.86 17.38
#